data_98bba28b109f336c2065160015a6d43b
#
_entry.id   98bba28b109f336c2065160015a6d43b
#
_cell.length_a   1.000
_cell.length_b   1.000
_cell.length_c   1.000
_cell.angle_alpha   90.00
_cell.angle_beta   90.00
_cell.angle_gamma   90.00
#
_symmetry.space_group_name_H-M   'P 1'
#
loop_
_entity.id
_entity.type
_entity.pdbx_description
1 polymer ?
#
loop_
_entity_poly.entity_id
_entity_poly.type
_entity_poly.pdbx_seq_one_letter_code
_entity_poly.pdbx_strand_id
1 'polypeptide(L)'
;MLLLVGSVLLGIVFVWWEQRAPEPIIPMRLFRNPTFRTMIIGNVAYGAAAMGVFAFFPLFFQIALGESPTRAGLILAVMSVFVTIGSWVAGRVTTGRGRYRRLLQMAATLTLLSLVSFTFLDETSRALTVVPWLAIAGFSMGAAFPTMTTATQNSLDIPDLGIGTASINFFRTLGQTVGIGALGALLIGRINSELSDVVPADEVDDLLSTPEDVQALEPSLREAVESAVAVASNAVFWCAVPVMAVFVVAVMFVPELELRTTTAVTTDDD
;
A
#
# COMPACT_ATOMS: atom_id res chain seq x y z
N MET A 1 3.09 16.45 17.70
CA MET A 1 1.76 17.07 17.78
C MET A 1 1.64 18.32 16.91
N LEU A 2 2.57 19.29 16.96
CA LEU A 2 2.55 20.50 16.12
C LEU A 2 2.54 20.21 14.61
N LEU A 3 3.32 19.23 14.12
CA LEU A 3 3.34 18.84 12.71
C LEU A 3 2.01 18.24 12.23
N LEU A 4 1.33 17.46 13.05
CA LEU A 4 0.01 16.90 12.71
C LEU A 4 -1.05 18.02 12.61
N VAL A 5 -1.07 18.93 13.57
CA VAL A 5 -1.99 20.07 13.52
C VAL A 5 -1.68 20.96 12.30
N GLY A 6 -0.39 21.21 12.04
CA GLY A 6 0.05 21.96 10.86
C GLY A 6 -0.37 21.30 9.55
N SER A 7 -0.21 19.98 9.44
CA SER A 7 -0.61 19.22 8.23
C SER A 7 -2.12 19.28 7.98
N VAL A 8 -2.93 19.14 9.03
CA VAL A 8 -4.39 19.26 8.93
C VAL A 8 -4.80 20.66 8.50
N LEU A 9 -4.22 21.69 9.11
CA LEU A 9 -4.51 23.10 8.76
C LEU A 9 -4.13 23.40 7.30
N LEU A 10 -2.95 22.96 6.87
CA LEU A 10 -2.51 23.12 5.48
C LEU A 10 -3.44 22.36 4.51
N GLY A 11 -3.89 21.18 4.85
CA GLY A 11 -4.87 20.43 4.07
C GLY A 11 -6.21 21.18 3.93
N ILE A 12 -6.72 21.76 5.02
CA ILE A 12 -7.95 22.57 5.00
C ILE A 12 -7.76 23.81 4.13
N VAL A 13 -6.64 24.53 4.30
CA VAL A 13 -6.32 25.72 3.48
C VAL A 13 -6.19 25.33 2.01
N PHE A 14 -5.55 24.20 1.69
CA PHE A 14 -5.45 23.72 0.32
C PHE A 14 -6.82 23.46 -0.30
N VAL A 15 -7.70 22.71 0.38
CA VAL A 15 -9.05 22.43 -0.12
C VAL A 15 -9.86 23.72 -0.30
N TRP A 16 -9.74 24.65 0.64
CA TRP A 16 -10.42 25.94 0.57
C TRP A 16 -9.94 26.80 -0.61
N TRP A 17 -8.62 26.83 -0.86
CA TRP A 17 -8.02 27.54 -2.00
C TRP A 17 -8.40 26.87 -3.31
N GLU A 18 -8.33 25.56 -3.39
CA GLU A 18 -8.64 24.75 -4.57
C GLU A 18 -10.07 24.95 -5.07
N GLN A 19 -11.02 25.13 -4.15
CA GLN A 19 -12.43 25.40 -4.50
C GLN A 19 -12.63 26.79 -5.11
N ARG A 20 -11.68 27.70 -4.98
CA ARG A 20 -11.75 29.09 -5.47
C ARG A 20 -10.82 29.38 -6.64
N ALA A 21 -9.88 28.47 -6.90
CA ALA A 21 -8.92 28.65 -7.98
C ALA A 21 -9.62 28.68 -9.34
N PRO A 22 -9.27 29.60 -10.24
CA PRO A 22 -9.81 29.65 -11.62
C PRO A 22 -9.44 28.36 -12.39
N GLU A 23 -8.24 27.83 -12.15
CA GLU A 23 -7.74 26.59 -12.72
C GLU A 23 -7.32 25.66 -11.56
N PRO A 24 -8.26 24.86 -11.01
CA PRO A 24 -7.96 23.95 -9.90
C PRO A 24 -7.07 22.79 -10.35
N ILE A 25 -6.10 22.42 -9.51
CA ILE A 25 -5.21 21.27 -9.73
C ILE A 25 -6.03 19.97 -9.77
N ILE A 26 -7.05 19.86 -8.91
CA ILE A 26 -7.97 18.71 -8.86
C ILE A 26 -9.41 19.19 -9.02
N PRO A 27 -9.93 19.32 -10.26
CA PRO A 27 -11.28 19.82 -10.48
C PRO A 27 -12.34 18.96 -9.77
N MET A 28 -13.13 19.57 -8.90
CA MET A 28 -14.17 18.88 -8.11
C MET A 28 -15.22 18.19 -9.00
N ARG A 29 -15.37 18.62 -10.27
CA ARG A 29 -16.24 17.96 -11.25
C ARG A 29 -15.86 16.49 -11.51
N LEU A 30 -14.57 16.13 -11.37
CA LEU A 30 -14.12 14.74 -11.56
C LEU A 30 -14.70 13.79 -10.51
N PHE A 31 -14.92 14.27 -9.29
CA PHE A 31 -15.55 13.48 -8.22
C PHE A 31 -17.05 13.19 -8.47
N ARG A 32 -17.68 13.85 -9.45
CA ARG A 32 -19.05 13.48 -9.91
C ARG A 32 -19.03 12.17 -10.70
N ASN A 33 -17.89 11.82 -11.31
CA ASN A 33 -17.73 10.52 -11.96
C ASN A 33 -17.60 9.42 -10.90
N PRO A 34 -18.54 8.46 -10.86
CA PRO A 34 -18.55 7.41 -9.84
C PRO A 34 -17.32 6.51 -9.92
N THR A 35 -16.81 6.23 -11.12
CA THR A 35 -15.59 5.42 -11.30
C THR A 35 -14.36 6.15 -10.76
N PHE A 36 -14.20 7.42 -11.09
CA PHE A 36 -13.10 8.24 -10.56
C PHE A 36 -13.12 8.28 -9.03
N ARG A 37 -14.27 8.59 -8.43
CA ARG A 37 -14.42 8.63 -6.97
C ARG A 37 -14.09 7.28 -6.32
N THR A 38 -14.56 6.19 -6.89
CA THR A 38 -14.28 4.84 -6.40
C THR A 38 -12.80 4.51 -6.49
N MET A 39 -12.13 4.90 -7.59
CA MET A 39 -10.70 4.71 -7.76
C MET A 39 -9.88 5.55 -6.79
N ILE A 40 -10.27 6.78 -6.49
CA ILE A 40 -9.60 7.61 -5.47
C ILE A 40 -9.68 6.94 -4.09
N ILE A 41 -10.87 6.55 -3.64
CA ILE A 41 -11.06 5.85 -2.36
C ILE A 41 -10.22 4.56 -2.33
N GLY A 42 -10.28 3.79 -3.41
CA GLY A 42 -9.51 2.56 -3.56
C GLY A 42 -8.00 2.78 -3.51
N ASN A 43 -7.48 3.83 -4.17
CA ASN A 43 -6.05 4.15 -4.14
C ASN A 43 -5.56 4.59 -2.77
N VAL A 44 -6.35 5.39 -2.03
CA VAL A 44 -6.03 5.77 -0.65
C VAL A 44 -5.97 4.52 0.25
N ALA A 45 -7.00 3.67 0.20
CA ALA A 45 -7.05 2.46 1.01
C ALA A 45 -5.92 1.48 0.65
N TYR A 46 -5.66 1.29 -0.65
CA TYR A 46 -4.58 0.45 -1.12
C TYR A 46 -3.20 0.97 -0.70
N GLY A 47 -2.96 2.28 -0.87
CA GLY A 47 -1.71 2.92 -0.43
C GLY A 47 -1.49 2.75 1.07
N ALA A 48 -2.52 3.01 1.88
CA ALA A 48 -2.43 2.90 3.32
C ALA A 48 -2.20 1.46 3.80
N ALA A 49 -2.96 0.49 3.27
CA ALA A 49 -2.88 -0.89 3.71
C ALA A 49 -1.65 -1.62 3.16
N ALA A 50 -1.53 -1.73 1.82
CA ALA A 50 -0.48 -2.53 1.21
C ALA A 50 0.90 -1.91 1.41
N MET A 51 1.06 -0.62 1.02
CA MET A 51 2.35 0.05 1.15
C MET A 51 2.77 0.25 2.61
N GLY A 52 1.79 0.53 3.49
CA GLY A 52 2.02 0.64 4.92
C GLY A 52 2.59 -0.64 5.52
N VAL A 53 2.01 -1.80 5.19
CA VAL A 53 2.49 -3.11 5.68
C VAL A 53 3.88 -3.43 5.13
N PHE A 54 4.08 -3.27 3.81
CA PHE A 54 5.34 -3.65 3.18
C PHE A 54 6.54 -2.81 3.65
N ALA A 55 6.32 -1.61 4.15
CA ALA A 55 7.38 -0.78 4.73
C ALA A 55 8.01 -1.41 5.99
N PHE A 56 7.28 -2.26 6.72
CA PHE A 56 7.75 -2.87 7.97
C PHE A 56 8.25 -4.31 7.81
N PHE A 57 8.15 -4.92 6.64
CA PHE A 57 8.70 -6.27 6.42
C PHE A 57 10.20 -6.40 6.67
N PRO A 58 11.06 -5.43 6.28
CA PRO A 58 12.48 -5.53 6.62
C PRO A 58 12.74 -5.68 8.12
N LEU A 59 12.00 -4.92 8.95
CA LEU A 59 12.10 -5.02 10.41
C LEU A 59 11.64 -6.39 10.91
N PHE A 60 10.50 -6.88 10.42
CA PHE A 60 9.97 -8.19 10.77
C PHE A 60 10.96 -9.31 10.44
N PHE A 61 11.52 -9.34 9.21
CA PHE A 61 12.46 -10.39 8.83
C PHE A 61 13.76 -10.32 9.60
N GLN A 62 14.30 -9.13 9.85
CA GLN A 62 15.60 -8.99 10.48
C GLN A 62 15.55 -9.16 12.00
N ILE A 63 14.51 -8.66 12.65
CA ILE A 63 14.40 -8.72 14.12
C ILE A 63 13.55 -9.92 14.54
N ALA A 64 12.28 -10.01 14.12
CA ALA A 64 11.40 -11.07 14.62
C ALA A 64 11.82 -12.47 14.13
N LEU A 65 12.36 -12.60 12.90
CA LEU A 65 12.82 -13.90 12.38
C LEU A 65 14.33 -14.07 12.43
N GLY A 66 15.10 -13.11 12.92
CA GLY A 66 16.55 -13.19 13.06
C GLY A 66 17.30 -13.36 11.74
N GLU A 67 16.71 -13.01 10.60
CA GLU A 67 17.33 -13.16 9.29
C GLU A 67 18.38 -12.07 9.04
N SER A 68 19.49 -12.42 8.40
CA SER A 68 20.50 -11.43 8.01
C SER A 68 19.93 -10.41 7.01
N PRO A 69 20.44 -9.16 6.98
CA PRO A 69 19.98 -8.13 6.02
C PRO A 69 19.99 -8.60 4.57
N THR A 70 21.01 -9.40 4.19
CA THR A 70 21.14 -9.98 2.85
C THR A 70 20.00 -10.97 2.55
N ARG A 71 19.67 -11.87 3.49
CA ARG A 71 18.59 -12.84 3.33
C ARG A 71 17.23 -12.14 3.32
N ALA A 72 16.98 -11.21 4.22
CA ALA A 72 15.76 -10.40 4.23
C ALA A 72 15.59 -9.66 2.88
N GLY A 73 16.64 -9.05 2.35
CA GLY A 73 16.65 -8.42 1.04
C GLY A 73 16.32 -9.38 -0.11
N LEU A 74 16.90 -10.60 -0.11
CA LEU A 74 16.62 -11.63 -1.13
C LEU A 74 15.17 -12.12 -1.07
N ILE A 75 14.62 -12.30 0.12
CA ILE A 75 13.20 -12.67 0.31
C ILE A 75 12.29 -11.59 -0.24
N LEU A 76 12.56 -10.32 0.07
CA LEU A 76 11.79 -9.19 -0.44
C LEU A 76 11.98 -8.96 -1.95
N ALA A 77 13.13 -9.33 -2.51
CA ALA A 77 13.39 -9.26 -3.94
C ALA A 77 12.42 -10.15 -4.75
N VAL A 78 11.98 -11.29 -4.18
CA VAL A 78 10.95 -12.13 -4.80
C VAL A 78 9.68 -11.32 -5.09
N MET A 79 9.22 -10.53 -4.13
CA MET A 79 8.06 -9.64 -4.33
C MET A 79 8.27 -8.68 -5.51
N SER A 80 9.45 -8.06 -5.63
CA SER A 80 9.78 -7.11 -6.71
C SER A 80 9.76 -7.77 -8.09
N VAL A 81 10.26 -9.01 -8.20
CA VAL A 81 10.19 -9.80 -9.44
C VAL A 81 8.73 -10.05 -9.83
N PHE A 82 7.90 -10.45 -8.88
CA PHE A 82 6.49 -10.72 -9.13
C PHE A 82 5.68 -9.44 -9.41
N VAL A 83 6.06 -8.28 -8.86
CA VAL A 83 5.50 -6.97 -9.26
C VAL A 83 5.72 -6.74 -10.76
N THR A 84 6.91 -7.02 -11.26
CA THR A 84 7.23 -6.87 -12.68
C THR A 84 6.40 -7.82 -13.55
N ILE A 85 6.28 -9.08 -13.14
CA ILE A 85 5.47 -10.10 -13.84
C ILE A 85 3.99 -9.67 -13.85
N GLY A 86 3.47 -9.23 -12.70
CA GLY A 86 2.09 -8.77 -12.57
C GLY A 86 1.78 -7.56 -13.46
N SER A 87 2.69 -6.60 -13.53
CA SER A 87 2.56 -5.42 -14.40
C SER A 87 2.55 -5.80 -15.89
N TRP A 88 3.42 -6.73 -16.27
CA TRP A 88 3.47 -7.23 -17.64
C TRP A 88 2.20 -8.00 -18.05
N VAL A 89 1.69 -8.86 -17.16
CA VAL A 89 0.41 -9.57 -17.36
C VAL A 89 -0.74 -8.58 -17.48
N ALA A 90 -0.78 -7.58 -16.59
CA ALA A 90 -1.80 -6.54 -16.61
C ALA A 90 -1.81 -5.78 -17.93
N GLY A 91 -0.64 -5.35 -18.42
CA GLY A 91 -0.52 -4.69 -19.72
C GLY A 91 -1.06 -5.55 -20.87
N ARG A 92 -0.71 -6.83 -20.93
CA ARG A 92 -1.21 -7.74 -21.96
C ARG A 92 -2.72 -8.00 -21.89
N VAL A 93 -3.24 -8.19 -20.70
CA VAL A 93 -4.68 -8.47 -20.51
C VAL A 93 -5.53 -7.25 -20.82
N THR A 94 -5.11 -6.07 -20.38
CA THR A 94 -5.84 -4.82 -20.66
C THR A 94 -5.81 -4.48 -22.14
N THR A 95 -4.64 -4.53 -22.79
CA THR A 95 -4.51 -4.20 -24.23
C THR A 95 -5.20 -5.24 -25.13
N GLY A 96 -5.10 -6.53 -24.78
CA GLY A 96 -5.59 -7.60 -25.67
C GLY A 96 -7.08 -7.93 -25.54
N ARG A 97 -7.67 -7.80 -24.33
CA ARG A 97 -9.06 -8.22 -24.05
C ARG A 97 -9.99 -7.10 -23.62
N GLY A 98 -9.49 -5.91 -23.38
CA GLY A 98 -10.29 -4.76 -22.93
C GLY A 98 -10.94 -4.91 -21.54
N ARG A 99 -10.64 -6.00 -20.83
CA ARG A 99 -11.32 -6.38 -19.58
C ARG A 99 -10.45 -6.09 -18.38
N TYR A 100 -10.45 -4.86 -17.92
CA TYR A 100 -9.67 -4.46 -16.75
C TYR A 100 -10.36 -4.78 -15.41
N ARG A 101 -11.70 -4.81 -15.36
CA ARG A 101 -12.47 -5.00 -14.12
C ARG A 101 -12.14 -6.32 -13.42
N ARG A 102 -12.20 -7.44 -14.15
CA ARG A 102 -11.91 -8.77 -13.56
C ARG A 102 -10.48 -8.87 -13.05
N LEU A 103 -9.54 -8.33 -13.81
CA LEU A 103 -8.13 -8.32 -13.41
C LEU A 103 -7.93 -7.50 -12.13
N LEU A 104 -8.57 -6.34 -12.03
CA LEU A 104 -8.50 -5.48 -10.85
C LEU A 104 -9.14 -6.15 -9.63
N GLN A 105 -10.29 -6.82 -9.80
CA GLN A 105 -10.95 -7.59 -8.75
C GLN A 105 -10.09 -8.76 -8.26
N MET A 106 -9.49 -9.51 -9.18
CA MET A 106 -8.53 -10.57 -8.83
C MET A 106 -7.32 -10.01 -8.08
N ALA A 107 -6.71 -8.94 -8.57
CA ALA A 107 -5.57 -8.31 -7.92
C ALA A 107 -5.93 -7.82 -6.51
N ALA A 108 -7.06 -7.14 -6.34
CA ALA A 108 -7.54 -6.68 -5.04
C ALA A 108 -7.74 -7.85 -4.05
N THR A 109 -8.40 -8.92 -4.51
CA THR A 109 -8.66 -10.11 -3.70
C THR A 109 -7.35 -10.83 -3.32
N LEU A 110 -6.43 -11.00 -4.26
CA LEU A 110 -5.13 -11.63 -3.99
C LEU A 110 -4.30 -10.82 -3.00
N THR A 111 -4.30 -9.49 -3.11
CA THR A 111 -3.62 -8.64 -2.13
C THR A 111 -4.25 -8.79 -0.74
N LEU A 112 -5.58 -8.80 -0.63
CA LEU A 112 -6.26 -9.02 0.64
C LEU A 112 -5.93 -10.40 1.23
N LEU A 113 -5.96 -11.47 0.43
CA LEU A 113 -5.60 -12.82 0.88
C LEU A 113 -4.15 -12.88 1.37
N SER A 114 -3.22 -12.20 0.68
CA SER A 114 -1.83 -12.11 1.14
C SER A 114 -1.73 -11.39 2.48
N LEU A 115 -2.43 -10.25 2.66
CA LEU A 115 -2.44 -9.55 3.94
C LEU A 115 -3.04 -10.40 5.07
N VAL A 116 -4.13 -11.12 4.78
CA VAL A 116 -4.71 -12.07 5.75
C VAL A 116 -3.72 -13.19 6.09
N SER A 117 -2.96 -13.71 5.11
CA SER A 117 -1.96 -14.75 5.41
C SER A 117 -0.84 -14.24 6.33
N PHE A 118 -0.48 -12.95 6.22
CA PHE A 118 0.54 -12.35 7.08
C PHE A 118 0.08 -12.20 8.53
N THR A 119 -1.23 -12.18 8.80
CA THR A 119 -1.74 -12.14 10.19
C THR A 119 -1.51 -13.46 10.96
N PHE A 120 -1.10 -14.52 10.28
CA PHE A 120 -0.75 -15.80 10.90
C PHE A 120 0.76 -15.97 11.11
N LEU A 121 1.56 -14.94 10.81
CA LEU A 121 3.00 -14.96 11.05
C LEU A 121 3.31 -14.66 12.51
N ASP A 122 4.28 -15.37 13.04
CA ASP A 122 4.82 -15.25 14.38
C ASP A 122 6.35 -15.39 14.36
N GLU A 123 6.99 -15.30 15.52
CA GLU A 123 8.44 -15.46 15.68
C GLU A 123 8.94 -16.87 15.35
N THR A 124 8.06 -17.88 15.36
CA THR A 124 8.39 -19.27 15.01
C THR A 124 8.27 -19.56 13.52
N SER A 125 7.75 -18.59 12.76
CA SER A 125 7.49 -18.73 11.33
C SER A 125 8.80 -18.82 10.55
N ARG A 126 8.88 -19.76 9.61
CA ARG A 126 10.03 -19.83 8.72
C ARG A 126 9.92 -18.78 7.62
N ALA A 127 10.97 -17.99 7.40
CA ALA A 127 11.02 -16.99 6.35
C ALA A 127 10.61 -17.53 4.96
N LEU A 128 10.97 -18.79 4.65
CA LEU A 128 10.60 -19.43 3.38
C LEU A 128 9.09 -19.69 3.23
N THR A 129 8.33 -19.82 4.32
CA THR A 129 6.87 -19.98 4.24
C THR A 129 6.14 -18.69 3.85
N VAL A 130 6.80 -17.55 4.03
CA VAL A 130 6.29 -16.23 3.65
C VAL A 130 6.46 -15.96 2.15
N VAL A 131 7.49 -16.54 1.53
CA VAL A 131 7.86 -16.31 0.13
C VAL A 131 6.71 -16.49 -0.87
N PRO A 132 5.89 -17.55 -0.84
CA PRO A 132 4.76 -17.69 -1.75
C PRO A 132 3.75 -16.55 -1.63
N TRP A 133 3.48 -16.09 -0.42
CA TRP A 133 2.55 -15.00 -0.16
C TRP A 133 3.11 -13.65 -0.60
N LEU A 134 4.43 -13.44 -0.45
CA LEU A 134 5.12 -12.28 -1.02
C LEU A 134 5.08 -12.27 -2.55
N ALA A 135 5.22 -13.44 -3.17
CA ALA A 135 5.08 -13.58 -4.62
C ALA A 135 3.66 -13.22 -5.09
N ILE A 136 2.63 -13.73 -4.39
CA ILE A 136 1.22 -13.40 -4.68
C ILE A 136 0.96 -11.91 -4.45
N ALA A 137 1.44 -11.34 -3.35
CA ALA A 137 1.32 -9.93 -3.05
C ALA A 137 2.00 -9.06 -4.11
N GLY A 138 3.24 -9.41 -4.51
CA GLY A 138 3.97 -8.71 -5.57
C GLY A 138 3.24 -8.77 -6.91
N PHE A 139 2.79 -9.96 -7.32
CA PHE A 139 2.02 -10.13 -8.55
C PHE A 139 0.74 -9.29 -8.54
N SER A 140 -0.01 -9.35 -7.46
CA SER A 140 -1.26 -8.60 -7.35
C SER A 140 -1.03 -7.09 -7.33
N MET A 141 0.02 -6.62 -6.65
CA MET A 141 0.45 -5.22 -6.69
C MET A 141 0.80 -4.75 -8.09
N GLY A 142 1.65 -5.53 -8.78
CA GLY A 142 2.04 -5.25 -10.16
C GLY A 142 0.86 -5.20 -11.11
N ALA A 143 -0.14 -6.06 -10.91
CA ALA A 143 -1.36 -6.05 -11.70
C ALA A 143 -2.31 -4.90 -11.35
N ALA A 144 -2.41 -4.52 -10.08
CA ALA A 144 -3.34 -3.50 -9.61
C ALA A 144 -3.01 -2.10 -10.14
N PHE A 145 -1.74 -1.66 -10.04
CA PHE A 145 -1.35 -0.29 -10.37
C PHE A 145 -1.69 0.15 -11.80
N PRO A 146 -1.22 -0.54 -12.86
CA PRO A 146 -1.55 -0.15 -14.22
C PRO A 146 -3.04 -0.29 -14.51
N THR A 147 -3.70 -1.29 -13.91
CA THR A 147 -5.12 -1.52 -14.12
C THR A 147 -5.98 -0.42 -13.48
N MET A 148 -5.64 0.08 -12.29
CA MET A 148 -6.31 1.23 -11.65
C MET A 148 -6.14 2.49 -12.51
N THR A 149 -4.94 2.72 -13.04
CA THR A 149 -4.67 3.84 -13.95
C THR A 149 -5.52 3.74 -15.21
N THR A 150 -5.54 2.57 -15.86
CA THR A 150 -6.35 2.33 -17.06
C THR A 150 -7.84 2.51 -16.78
N ALA A 151 -8.36 1.98 -15.67
CA ALA A 151 -9.76 2.12 -15.28
C ALA A 151 -10.15 3.60 -15.11
N THR A 152 -9.27 4.38 -14.50
CA THR A 152 -9.49 5.83 -14.31
C THR A 152 -9.47 6.57 -15.64
N GLN A 153 -8.42 6.36 -16.45
CA GLN A 153 -8.29 7.02 -17.75
C GLN A 153 -9.47 6.70 -18.67
N ASN A 154 -9.92 5.44 -18.67
CA ASN A 154 -11.05 5.01 -19.51
C ASN A 154 -12.39 5.63 -19.09
N SER A 155 -12.50 6.12 -17.87
CA SER A 155 -13.70 6.76 -17.33
C SER A 155 -13.74 8.27 -17.49
N LEU A 156 -12.66 8.90 -17.96
CA LEU A 156 -12.51 10.34 -18.07
C LEU A 156 -12.44 10.78 -19.52
N ASP A 157 -12.78 12.05 -19.76
CA ASP A 157 -12.62 12.69 -21.07
C ASP A 157 -11.15 13.00 -21.36
N ILE A 158 -10.79 13.09 -22.65
CA ILE A 158 -9.40 13.28 -23.09
C ILE A 158 -8.70 14.48 -22.40
N PRO A 159 -9.33 15.66 -22.27
CA PRO A 159 -8.70 16.79 -21.58
C PRO A 159 -8.38 16.53 -20.10
N ASP A 160 -9.08 15.56 -19.46
CA ASP A 160 -8.96 15.26 -18.04
C ASP A 160 -8.00 14.08 -17.74
N LEU A 161 -7.46 13.41 -18.76
CA LEU A 161 -6.62 12.22 -18.56
C LEU A 161 -5.35 12.50 -17.74
N GLY A 162 -4.70 13.63 -17.98
CA GLY A 162 -3.51 14.04 -17.26
C GLY A 162 -3.81 14.31 -15.78
N ILE A 163 -4.82 15.13 -15.53
CA ILE A 163 -5.27 15.49 -14.17
C ILE A 163 -5.77 14.25 -13.42
N GLY A 164 -6.54 13.39 -14.08
CA GLY A 164 -7.04 12.15 -13.49
C GLY A 164 -5.93 11.22 -13.07
N THR A 165 -4.92 11.01 -13.93
CA THR A 165 -3.76 10.17 -13.63
C THR A 165 -2.90 10.75 -12.49
N ALA A 166 -2.67 12.06 -12.50
CA ALA A 166 -1.95 12.75 -11.43
C ALA A 166 -2.70 12.61 -10.09
N SER A 167 -4.02 12.78 -10.10
CA SER A 167 -4.86 12.68 -8.90
C SER A 167 -4.79 11.29 -8.27
N ILE A 168 -4.94 10.21 -9.03
CA ILE A 168 -4.87 8.85 -8.43
C ILE A 168 -3.50 8.56 -7.84
N ASN A 169 -2.41 9.02 -8.46
CA ASN A 169 -1.07 8.86 -7.91
C ASN A 169 -0.88 9.68 -6.63
N PHE A 170 -1.39 10.91 -6.61
CA PHE A 170 -1.36 11.76 -5.43
C PHE A 170 -2.11 11.12 -4.26
N PHE A 171 -3.35 10.68 -4.47
CA PHE A 171 -4.15 10.06 -3.41
C PHE A 171 -3.59 8.72 -2.93
N ARG A 172 -2.97 7.94 -3.82
CA ARG A 172 -2.25 6.73 -3.42
C ARG A 172 -1.07 7.05 -2.52
N THR A 173 -0.24 8.04 -2.90
CA THR A 173 0.91 8.48 -2.09
C THR A 173 0.47 9.06 -0.76
N LEU A 174 -0.62 9.83 -0.75
CA LEU A 174 -1.22 10.34 0.48
C LEU A 174 -1.66 9.19 1.40
N GLY A 175 -2.38 8.20 0.84
CA GLY A 175 -2.75 6.99 1.57
C GLY A 175 -1.53 6.25 2.12
N GLN A 176 -0.49 6.07 1.32
CA GLN A 176 0.77 5.43 1.74
C GLN A 176 1.42 6.19 2.90
N THR A 177 1.53 7.51 2.81
CA THR A 177 2.15 8.33 3.87
C THR A 177 1.36 8.23 5.17
N VAL A 178 0.03 8.35 5.10
CA VAL A 178 -0.84 8.21 6.27
C VAL A 178 -0.78 6.78 6.83
N GLY A 179 -0.78 5.77 5.94
CA GLY A 179 -0.70 4.37 6.33
C GLY A 179 0.61 4.02 7.03
N ILE A 180 1.76 4.41 6.46
CA ILE A 180 3.08 4.18 7.09
C ILE A 180 3.14 4.89 8.45
N GLY A 181 2.68 6.15 8.53
CA GLY A 181 2.70 6.89 9.78
C GLY A 181 1.80 6.27 10.85
N ALA A 182 0.56 5.90 10.52
CA ALA A 182 -0.39 5.31 11.46
C ALA A 182 0.02 3.89 11.90
N LEU A 183 0.39 3.04 10.94
CA LEU A 183 0.84 1.67 11.23
C LEU A 183 2.19 1.65 11.94
N GLY A 184 3.09 2.60 11.62
CA GLY A 184 4.36 2.77 12.33
C GLY A 184 4.15 3.19 13.78
N ALA A 185 3.26 4.16 14.04
CA ALA A 185 2.91 4.54 15.40
C ALA A 185 2.29 3.38 16.19
N LEU A 186 1.45 2.56 15.55
CA LEU A 186 0.91 1.34 16.13
C LEU A 186 2.01 0.33 16.46
N LEU A 187 2.93 0.10 15.51
CA LEU A 187 4.05 -0.83 15.65
C LEU A 187 4.91 -0.45 16.86
N ILE A 188 5.43 0.78 16.88
CA ILE A 188 6.30 1.28 17.96
C ILE A 188 5.55 1.29 19.30
N GLY A 189 4.28 1.76 19.31
CA GLY A 189 3.48 1.76 20.52
C GLY A 189 3.25 0.35 21.09
N ARG A 190 3.09 -0.66 20.24
CA ARG A 190 2.96 -2.07 20.65
C ARG A 190 4.29 -2.62 21.14
N ILE A 191 5.40 -2.39 20.45
CA ILE A 191 6.73 -2.83 20.87
C ILE A 191 7.05 -2.22 22.27
N ASN A 192 6.84 -0.93 22.45
CA ASN A 192 7.06 -0.27 23.74
C ASN A 192 6.20 -0.86 24.86
N SER A 193 4.95 -1.23 24.56
CA SER A 193 4.05 -1.85 25.54
C SER A 193 4.50 -3.26 25.91
N GLU A 194 4.97 -4.06 24.96
CA GLU A 194 5.44 -5.44 25.21
C GLU A 194 6.80 -5.46 25.95
N LEU A 195 7.64 -4.46 25.71
CA LEU A 195 8.98 -4.36 26.34
C LEU A 195 9.01 -3.49 27.60
N SER A 196 7.89 -2.92 28.02
CA SER A 196 7.82 -1.94 29.14
C SER A 196 8.44 -2.41 30.45
N ASP A 197 8.42 -3.73 30.71
CA ASP A 197 8.94 -4.33 31.95
C ASP A 197 10.43 -4.72 31.83
N VAL A 198 11.03 -4.65 30.63
CA VAL A 198 12.36 -5.20 30.36
C VAL A 198 13.32 -4.14 29.81
N VAL A 199 12.83 -3.20 28.99
CA VAL A 199 13.64 -2.18 28.32
C VAL A 199 13.00 -0.80 28.54
N PRO A 200 13.78 0.23 28.92
CA PRO A 200 13.29 1.61 28.95
C PRO A 200 12.84 2.09 27.55
N ALA A 201 11.74 2.84 27.50
CA ALA A 201 11.13 3.25 26.23
C ALA A 201 12.03 4.14 25.36
N ASP A 202 12.97 4.86 25.97
CA ASP A 202 13.97 5.70 25.29
C ASP A 202 15.11 4.88 24.64
N GLU A 203 15.31 3.64 25.06
CA GLU A 203 16.32 2.73 24.49
C GLU A 203 15.74 1.84 23.35
N VAL A 204 14.43 1.69 23.28
CA VAL A 204 13.79 0.82 22.26
C VAL A 204 14.06 1.29 20.83
N ASP A 205 14.01 2.60 20.57
CA ASP A 205 14.25 3.15 19.22
C ASP A 205 15.70 2.91 18.76
N ASP A 206 16.66 3.03 19.65
CA ASP A 206 18.08 2.75 19.37
C ASP A 206 18.29 1.26 19.09
N LEU A 207 17.66 0.39 19.90
CA LEU A 207 17.72 -1.06 19.76
C LEU A 207 17.14 -1.55 18.43
N LEU A 208 16.03 -0.96 17.97
CA LEU A 208 15.38 -1.32 16.71
C LEU A 208 16.11 -0.75 15.48
N SER A 209 16.96 0.28 15.66
CA SER A 209 17.71 0.90 14.56
C SER A 209 18.82 0.02 14.03
N THR A 210 19.38 -0.88 14.86
CA THR A 210 20.50 -1.75 14.53
C THR A 210 20.15 -3.22 14.80
N PRO A 211 19.59 -3.96 13.82
CA PRO A 211 19.21 -5.36 14.00
C PRO A 211 20.35 -6.27 14.45
N GLU A 212 21.60 -5.89 14.17
CA GLU A 212 22.80 -6.64 14.59
C GLU A 212 23.00 -6.57 16.11
N ASP A 213 22.65 -5.44 16.75
CA ASP A 213 22.74 -5.27 18.20
C ASP A 213 21.73 -6.17 18.93
N VAL A 214 20.54 -6.37 18.35
CA VAL A 214 19.53 -7.30 18.89
C VAL A 214 20.08 -8.74 18.95
N GLN A 215 20.84 -9.15 17.94
CA GLN A 215 21.44 -10.50 17.91
C GLN A 215 22.59 -10.66 18.92
N ALA A 216 23.18 -9.59 19.39
CA ALA A 216 24.24 -9.58 20.40
C ALA A 216 23.71 -9.56 21.83
N LEU A 217 22.40 -9.39 22.05
CA LEU A 217 21.76 -9.37 23.37
C LEU A 217 21.83 -10.74 24.07
N GLU A 218 21.68 -10.72 25.39
CA GLU A 218 21.45 -11.95 26.17
C GLU A 218 20.24 -12.72 25.62
N PRO A 219 20.28 -14.08 25.63
CA PRO A 219 19.23 -14.89 25.01
C PRO A 219 17.82 -14.57 25.47
N SER A 220 17.61 -14.27 26.76
CA SER A 220 16.31 -13.93 27.36
C SER A 220 15.77 -12.59 26.87
N LEU A 221 16.63 -11.59 26.75
CA LEU A 221 16.27 -10.25 26.27
C LEU A 221 16.02 -10.27 24.76
N ARG A 222 16.85 -10.99 24.03
CA ARG A 222 16.71 -11.19 22.59
C ARG A 222 15.34 -11.83 22.26
N GLU A 223 14.98 -12.93 22.94
CA GLU A 223 13.70 -13.61 22.74
C GLU A 223 12.51 -12.65 23.04
N ALA A 224 12.61 -11.84 24.07
CA ALA A 224 11.60 -10.83 24.38
C ALA A 224 11.44 -9.79 23.26
N VAL A 225 12.55 -9.30 22.68
CA VAL A 225 12.53 -8.32 21.58
C VAL A 225 11.99 -8.96 20.29
N GLU A 226 12.42 -10.17 19.94
CA GLU A 226 11.94 -10.91 18.76
C GLU A 226 10.42 -11.14 18.84
N SER A 227 9.93 -11.58 20.00
CA SER A 227 8.50 -11.78 20.26
C SER A 227 7.72 -10.46 20.23
N ALA A 228 8.22 -9.40 20.86
CA ALA A 228 7.58 -8.09 20.85
C ALA A 228 7.41 -7.53 19.43
N VAL A 229 8.44 -7.66 18.59
CA VAL A 229 8.37 -7.22 17.18
C VAL A 229 7.41 -8.10 16.37
N ALA A 230 7.37 -9.42 16.62
CA ALA A 230 6.43 -10.31 15.96
C ALA A 230 4.97 -9.97 16.32
N VAL A 231 4.66 -9.80 17.61
CA VAL A 231 3.32 -9.41 18.11
C VAL A 231 2.89 -8.05 17.55
N ALA A 232 3.80 -7.07 17.58
CA ALA A 232 3.52 -5.73 17.07
C ALA A 232 3.28 -5.74 15.55
N SER A 233 4.08 -6.50 14.80
CA SER A 233 3.90 -6.66 13.35
C SER A 233 2.58 -7.35 13.01
N ASN A 234 2.18 -8.35 13.79
CA ASN A 234 0.88 -9.01 13.65
C ASN A 234 -0.28 -8.03 13.85
N ALA A 235 -0.19 -7.14 14.86
CA ALA A 235 -1.19 -6.09 15.06
C ALA A 235 -1.28 -5.13 13.86
N VAL A 236 -0.15 -4.77 13.24
CA VAL A 236 -0.11 -3.97 12.00
C VAL A 236 -0.81 -4.70 10.85
N PHE A 237 -0.56 -6.00 10.67
CA PHE A 237 -1.20 -6.79 9.63
C PHE A 237 -2.72 -6.85 9.83
N TRP A 238 -3.18 -7.09 11.06
CA TRP A 238 -4.61 -7.09 11.40
C TRP A 238 -5.28 -5.74 11.14
N CYS A 239 -4.62 -4.62 11.45
CA CYS A 239 -5.14 -3.28 11.17
C CYS A 239 -5.21 -2.96 9.68
N ALA A 240 -4.30 -3.51 8.86
CA ALA A 240 -4.28 -3.30 7.42
C ALA A 240 -5.39 -4.07 6.69
N VAL A 241 -5.82 -5.23 7.19
CA VAL A 241 -6.86 -6.08 6.57
C VAL A 241 -8.17 -5.33 6.34
N PRO A 242 -8.82 -4.67 7.32
CA PRO A 242 -10.06 -3.95 7.09
C PRO A 242 -9.89 -2.76 6.13
N VAL A 243 -8.75 -2.08 6.16
CA VAL A 243 -8.46 -0.99 5.21
C VAL A 243 -8.35 -1.54 3.79
N MET A 244 -7.68 -2.68 3.61
CA MET A 244 -7.60 -3.35 2.31
C MET A 244 -8.95 -3.89 1.85
N ALA A 245 -9.82 -4.33 2.76
CA ALA A 245 -11.18 -4.74 2.43
C ALA A 245 -11.99 -3.58 1.84
N VAL A 246 -11.77 -2.33 2.27
CA VAL A 246 -12.37 -1.14 1.64
C VAL A 246 -11.97 -1.05 0.16
N PHE A 247 -10.70 -1.31 -0.17
CA PHE A 247 -10.26 -1.35 -1.57
C PHE A 247 -10.98 -2.44 -2.37
N VAL A 248 -11.06 -3.67 -1.82
CA VAL A 248 -11.77 -4.78 -2.48
C VAL A 248 -13.23 -4.40 -2.73
N VAL A 249 -13.92 -3.88 -1.72
CA VAL A 249 -15.31 -3.43 -1.85
C VAL A 249 -15.43 -2.33 -2.90
N ALA A 250 -14.56 -1.32 -2.88
CA ALA A 250 -14.56 -0.24 -3.86
C ALA A 250 -14.45 -0.79 -5.29
N VAL A 251 -13.54 -1.73 -5.53
CA VAL A 251 -13.32 -2.33 -6.85
C VAL A 251 -14.51 -3.16 -7.34
N MET A 252 -15.31 -3.75 -6.43
CA MET A 252 -16.53 -4.48 -6.82
C MET A 252 -17.57 -3.58 -7.50
N PHE A 253 -17.58 -2.29 -7.17
CA PHE A 253 -18.50 -1.31 -7.73
C PHE A 253 -17.99 -0.62 -9.00
N VAL A 254 -16.77 -0.94 -9.47
CA VAL A 254 -16.23 -0.38 -10.71
C VAL A 254 -16.99 -0.95 -11.91
N PRO A 255 -17.59 -0.10 -12.76
CA PRO A 255 -18.25 -0.57 -13.97
C PRO A 255 -17.21 -1.08 -14.99
N GLU A 256 -17.57 -2.09 -15.77
CA GLU A 256 -16.76 -2.52 -16.90
C GLU A 256 -17.13 -1.64 -18.09
N LEU A 257 -16.26 -0.68 -18.42
CA LEU A 257 -16.39 0.15 -19.60
C LEU A 257 -15.53 -0.46 -20.71
N GLU A 258 -16.02 -0.48 -21.93
CA GLU A 258 -15.21 -0.86 -23.08
C GLU A 258 -14.02 0.10 -23.20
N LEU A 259 -12.83 -0.45 -23.48
CA LEU A 259 -11.66 0.39 -23.68
C LEU A 259 -11.84 1.22 -24.96
N ARG A 260 -11.59 2.49 -24.88
CA ARG A 260 -11.57 3.37 -26.03
C ARG A 260 -10.44 2.92 -26.97
N THR A 261 -10.80 2.43 -28.15
CA THR A 261 -9.85 1.95 -29.16
C THR A 261 -9.33 3.07 -30.07
N THR A 262 -9.86 4.29 -29.96
CA THR A 262 -9.54 5.39 -30.86
C THR A 262 -8.99 6.60 -30.09
N THR A 263 -7.72 6.87 -30.26
CA THR A 263 -7.09 8.19 -30.10
C THR A 263 -7.23 9.03 -31.40
N ALA A 264 -8.31 8.86 -32.13
CA ALA A 264 -8.54 9.70 -33.29
C ALA A 264 -8.90 11.12 -32.81
N VAL A 265 -7.91 11.99 -32.79
CA VAL A 265 -8.12 13.41 -32.99
C VAL A 265 -8.73 13.50 -34.38
N THR A 266 -10.04 13.64 -34.47
CA THR A 266 -10.66 14.19 -35.67
C THR A 266 -10.18 15.63 -35.74
N THR A 267 -9.14 15.88 -36.49
CA THR A 267 -8.91 17.18 -37.09
C THR A 267 -10.07 17.36 -38.05
N ASP A 268 -11.11 18.10 -37.61
CA ASP A 268 -12.03 18.75 -38.50
C ASP A 268 -11.22 19.82 -39.25
N ASP A 269 -10.60 19.42 -40.35
CA ASP A 269 -10.20 20.32 -41.41
C ASP A 269 -11.45 20.54 -42.26
N ASP A 270 -12.12 21.67 -42.07
CA ASP A 270 -12.90 22.42 -43.07
C ASP A 270 -12.93 23.89 -42.73
#